data_6910e616ee470b8bca04a9dd3bcb5c71
#
_entry.id   6910e616ee470b8bca04a9dd3bcb5c71
#
_cell.length_a   1.000
_cell.length_b   1.000
_cell.length_c   1.000
_cell.angle_alpha   90.00
_cell.angle_beta   90.00
_cell.angle_gamma   90.00
#
_symmetry.space_group_name_H-M   'P 1'
#
loop_
_entity.id
_entity.type
_entity.pdbx_description
1 polymer ?
#
loop_
_entity_poly.entity_id
_entity_poly.type
_entity_poly.pdbx_seq_one_letter_code
_entity_poly.pdbx_strand_id
1 'polypeptide(L)'
;MNPEQFLWVEKYRPHTIKDCILPEDVKTTFQQFIAKKEIPNLLLTGSAGTGKTTLARALCEELDCDYIVINGSDEGRQIDTLRTKIRSFASAVSFEGKTKVVILDEADYLNRESVQPALRAFIETFSSNCRFIFTCNYINRIITPLHSRTTVVDFKIVPSDRPQLAAKFLQRMGYILDNEGVEYSEKVLAELLMKYFPDYRRVINELQRYSVAGKIDEGVLSNFQEINAKQLIEALRDKDWKKMRQWVSNNVDTDPQGIFRQIYDILIPEIKSIPQLVLLIADYQYKAAFVADQEINLTACLTEIMANVEFT
;
A
#
# COMPACT_ATOMS: atom_id res chain seq x y z
N MET A 1 27.34 1.90 -3.10
CA MET A 1 26.18 1.00 -3.21
C MET A 1 25.01 1.85 -3.69
N ASN A 2 24.36 1.43 -4.75
CA ASN A 2 23.19 2.14 -5.27
C ASN A 2 22.07 1.97 -4.23
N PRO A 3 21.37 3.04 -3.78
CA PRO A 3 20.27 2.92 -2.79
C PRO A 3 19.19 1.92 -3.21
N GLU A 4 18.99 1.73 -4.51
CA GLU A 4 18.05 0.77 -5.08
C GLU A 4 18.41 -0.70 -4.79
N GLN A 5 19.68 -1.01 -4.52
CA GLN A 5 20.12 -2.37 -4.18
C GLN A 5 19.99 -2.73 -2.70
N PHE A 6 19.74 -1.75 -1.84
CA PHE A 6 19.61 -1.97 -0.40
C PHE A 6 18.17 -2.33 0.00
N LEU A 7 17.18 -1.69 -0.59
CA LEU A 7 15.78 -1.93 -0.26
C LEU A 7 15.24 -3.14 -1.02
N TRP A 8 14.81 -4.16 -0.30
CA TRP A 8 14.27 -5.38 -0.90
C TRP A 8 13.04 -5.12 -1.77
N VAL A 9 12.24 -4.13 -1.44
CA VAL A 9 11.08 -3.71 -2.24
C VAL A 9 11.49 -3.27 -3.66
N GLU A 10 12.65 -2.65 -3.81
CA GLU A 10 13.18 -2.24 -5.11
C GLU A 10 14.01 -3.36 -5.76
N LYS A 11 14.89 -4.03 -4.99
CA LYS A 11 15.77 -5.11 -5.47
C LYS A 11 14.98 -6.29 -6.06
N TYR A 12 13.84 -6.65 -5.46
CA TYR A 12 13.00 -7.76 -5.88
C TYR A 12 11.71 -7.32 -6.59
N ARG A 13 11.68 -6.08 -7.10
CA ARG A 13 10.57 -5.58 -7.88
C ARG A 13 10.44 -6.39 -9.18
N PRO A 14 9.25 -6.93 -9.51
CA PRO A 14 9.01 -7.59 -10.79
C PRO A 14 9.24 -6.67 -11.99
N HIS A 15 9.94 -7.16 -13.00
CA HIS A 15 10.19 -6.47 -14.27
C HIS A 15 9.31 -7.01 -15.41
N THR A 16 8.63 -8.12 -15.22
CA THR A 16 7.72 -8.71 -16.21
C THR A 16 6.33 -8.93 -15.61
N ILE A 17 5.31 -8.91 -16.46
CA ILE A 17 3.92 -9.20 -16.04
C ILE A 17 3.80 -10.63 -15.49
N LYS A 18 4.59 -11.56 -16.05
CA LYS A 18 4.62 -12.95 -15.59
C LYS A 18 5.03 -13.08 -14.13
N ASP A 19 5.99 -12.27 -13.71
CA ASP A 19 6.54 -12.27 -12.35
C ASP A 19 5.68 -11.52 -11.34
N CYS A 20 4.74 -10.69 -11.83
CA CYS A 20 3.78 -10.01 -10.97
C CYS A 20 2.78 -10.98 -10.36
N ILE A 21 2.51 -10.83 -9.06
CA ILE A 21 1.49 -11.61 -8.34
C ILE A 21 0.20 -10.81 -8.37
N LEU A 22 -0.74 -11.22 -9.21
CA LEU A 22 -1.96 -10.53 -9.57
C LEU A 22 -3.12 -11.50 -9.67
N PRO A 23 -4.38 -11.03 -9.51
CA PRO A 23 -5.57 -11.78 -9.91
C PRO A 23 -5.47 -12.21 -11.39
N GLU A 24 -5.96 -13.39 -11.72
CA GLU A 24 -5.78 -13.98 -13.05
C GLU A 24 -6.46 -13.19 -14.18
N ASP A 25 -7.58 -12.54 -13.90
CA ASP A 25 -8.27 -11.64 -14.84
C ASP A 25 -7.43 -10.41 -15.19
N VAL A 26 -6.82 -9.79 -14.18
CA VAL A 26 -5.88 -8.67 -14.36
C VAL A 26 -4.67 -9.15 -15.17
N LYS A 27 -4.07 -10.27 -14.77
CA LYS A 27 -2.88 -10.83 -15.43
C LYS A 27 -3.15 -11.14 -16.90
N THR A 28 -4.28 -11.77 -17.21
CA THR A 28 -4.71 -12.09 -18.58
C THR A 28 -4.90 -10.84 -19.42
N THR A 29 -5.53 -9.81 -18.87
CA THR A 29 -5.73 -8.52 -19.54
C THR A 29 -4.40 -7.89 -19.95
N PHE A 30 -3.41 -7.86 -19.06
CA PHE A 30 -2.10 -7.27 -19.37
C PHE A 30 -1.28 -8.13 -20.34
N GLN A 31 -1.40 -9.46 -20.27
CA GLN A 31 -0.79 -10.36 -21.26
C GLN A 31 -1.35 -10.12 -22.67
N GLN A 32 -2.64 -9.78 -22.80
CA GLN A 32 -3.22 -9.40 -24.08
C GLN A 32 -2.66 -8.09 -24.61
N PHE A 33 -2.39 -7.09 -23.76
CA PHE A 33 -1.70 -5.85 -24.18
C PHE A 33 -0.30 -6.13 -24.72
N ILE A 34 0.45 -7.01 -24.04
CA ILE A 34 1.79 -7.43 -24.50
C ILE A 34 1.70 -8.17 -25.85
N ALA A 35 0.77 -9.13 -25.98
CA ALA A 35 0.60 -9.90 -27.22
C ALA A 35 0.25 -9.01 -28.43
N LYS A 36 -0.54 -7.94 -28.19
CA LYS A 36 -0.90 -6.97 -29.23
C LYS A 36 0.14 -5.88 -29.44
N LYS A 37 1.13 -5.78 -28.56
CA LYS A 37 2.11 -4.67 -28.50
C LYS A 37 1.44 -3.29 -28.43
N GLU A 38 0.32 -3.19 -27.74
CA GLU A 38 -0.47 -1.97 -27.61
C GLU A 38 -0.73 -1.66 -26.14
N ILE A 39 -0.51 -0.43 -25.73
CA ILE A 39 -0.86 0.07 -24.40
C ILE A 39 -2.02 1.06 -24.55
N PRO A 40 -3.21 0.78 -24.01
CA PRO A 40 -4.25 1.80 -23.89
C PRO A 40 -3.92 2.79 -22.78
N ASN A 41 -4.65 3.90 -22.69
CA ASN A 41 -4.62 4.70 -21.48
C ASN A 41 -5.26 3.91 -20.34
N LEU A 42 -4.59 3.83 -19.18
CA LEU A 42 -4.98 2.99 -18.07
C LEU A 42 -5.24 3.80 -16.80
N LEU A 43 -6.20 3.38 -16.00
CA LEU A 43 -6.41 3.82 -14.62
C LEU A 43 -6.39 2.60 -13.71
N LEU A 44 -5.30 2.42 -12.98
CA LEU A 44 -5.08 1.31 -12.06
C LEU A 44 -5.53 1.73 -10.67
N THR A 45 -6.56 1.10 -10.13
CA THR A 45 -7.14 1.43 -8.83
C THR A 45 -7.04 0.26 -7.85
N GLY A 46 -6.99 0.53 -6.56
CA GLY A 46 -6.96 -0.50 -5.49
C GLY A 46 -6.16 -0.05 -4.28
N SER A 47 -6.17 -0.84 -3.21
CA SER A 47 -5.48 -0.53 -1.95
C SER A 47 -3.96 -0.36 -2.12
N ALA A 48 -3.32 0.30 -1.15
CA ALA A 48 -1.87 0.48 -1.14
C ALA A 48 -1.13 -0.87 -1.14
N GLY A 49 0.07 -0.90 -1.72
CA GLY A 49 0.94 -2.08 -1.69
C GLY A 49 0.54 -3.25 -2.59
N THR A 50 -0.54 -3.16 -3.38
CA THR A 50 -1.04 -4.24 -4.27
C THR A 50 -0.31 -4.38 -5.60
N GLY A 51 0.71 -3.57 -5.86
CA GLY A 51 1.57 -3.71 -7.05
C GLY A 51 1.16 -2.88 -8.27
N LYS A 52 0.25 -1.88 -8.16
CA LYS A 52 -0.21 -1.03 -9.27
C LYS A 52 0.94 -0.37 -10.04
N THR A 53 1.80 0.37 -9.35
CA THR A 53 2.96 1.06 -9.95
C THR A 53 3.98 0.07 -10.49
N THR A 54 4.17 -1.07 -9.81
CA THR A 54 5.04 -2.16 -10.25
C THR A 54 4.56 -2.73 -11.57
N LEU A 55 3.26 -3.00 -11.70
CA LEU A 55 2.67 -3.51 -12.93
C LEU A 55 2.77 -2.50 -14.08
N ALA A 56 2.54 -1.19 -13.80
CA ALA A 56 2.68 -0.15 -14.80
C ALA A 56 4.11 -0.09 -15.37
N ARG A 57 5.12 -0.18 -14.51
CA ARG A 57 6.54 -0.20 -14.92
C ARG A 57 6.87 -1.49 -15.68
N ALA A 58 6.49 -2.66 -15.14
CA ALA A 58 6.73 -3.95 -15.78
C ALA A 58 6.13 -4.03 -17.20
N LEU A 59 4.93 -3.45 -17.41
CA LEU A 59 4.32 -3.35 -18.74
C LEU A 59 5.18 -2.52 -19.71
N CYS A 60 5.67 -1.36 -19.23
CA CYS A 60 6.51 -0.48 -20.06
C CYS A 60 7.87 -1.13 -20.39
N GLU A 61 8.48 -1.81 -19.42
CA GLU A 61 9.76 -2.50 -19.58
C GLU A 61 9.63 -3.70 -20.54
N GLU A 62 8.58 -4.52 -20.40
CA GLU A 62 8.35 -5.69 -21.24
C GLU A 62 8.00 -5.32 -22.70
N LEU A 63 7.40 -4.15 -22.92
CA LEU A 63 7.12 -3.61 -24.25
C LEU A 63 8.19 -2.66 -24.78
N ASP A 64 9.31 -2.53 -24.07
CA ASP A 64 10.43 -1.64 -24.45
C ASP A 64 9.98 -0.19 -24.74
N CYS A 65 9.14 0.36 -23.85
CA CYS A 65 8.62 1.71 -23.98
C CYS A 65 9.54 2.75 -23.37
N ASP A 66 9.57 3.95 -23.96
CA ASP A 66 10.12 5.13 -23.29
C ASP A 66 9.11 5.59 -22.26
N TYR A 67 9.44 5.64 -20.97
CA TYR A 67 8.49 6.10 -19.97
C TYR A 67 9.09 7.03 -18.93
N ILE A 68 8.24 7.91 -18.39
CA ILE A 68 8.52 8.73 -17.21
C ILE A 68 7.50 8.43 -16.12
N VAL A 69 7.95 8.52 -14.87
CA VAL A 69 7.08 8.41 -13.69
C VAL A 69 7.01 9.77 -13.01
N ILE A 70 5.79 10.25 -12.79
CA ILE A 70 5.52 11.51 -12.09
C ILE A 70 4.66 11.17 -10.86
N ASN A 71 5.13 11.52 -9.67
CA ASN A 71 4.40 11.30 -8.43
C ASN A 71 3.41 12.44 -8.19
N GLY A 72 2.12 12.10 -8.08
CA GLY A 72 1.04 13.07 -7.84
C GLY A 72 1.08 13.70 -6.45
N SER A 73 1.64 13.02 -5.47
CA SER A 73 1.73 13.53 -4.09
C SER A 73 2.84 14.57 -3.89
N ASP A 74 3.85 14.55 -4.74
CA ASP A 74 5.03 15.44 -4.67
C ASP A 74 5.04 16.43 -5.85
N GLU A 75 5.53 16.00 -7.00
CA GLU A 75 5.72 16.86 -8.18
C GLU A 75 4.40 17.30 -8.83
N GLY A 76 3.35 16.49 -8.70
CA GLY A 76 2.04 16.73 -9.31
C GLY A 76 1.24 17.87 -8.68
N ARG A 77 1.71 18.46 -7.58
CA ARG A 77 1.04 19.61 -6.95
C ARG A 77 1.18 20.90 -7.73
N GLN A 78 2.27 21.06 -8.50
CA GLN A 78 2.54 22.23 -9.31
C GLN A 78 2.17 21.97 -10.77
N ILE A 79 1.04 22.55 -11.19
CA ILE A 79 0.49 22.36 -12.53
C ILE A 79 1.46 22.72 -13.65
N ASP A 80 2.26 23.78 -13.49
CA ASP A 80 3.18 24.25 -14.53
C ASP A 80 4.39 23.33 -14.70
N THR A 81 4.91 22.79 -13.58
CA THR A 81 5.99 21.79 -13.62
C THR A 81 5.50 20.51 -14.31
N LEU A 82 4.32 20.04 -13.94
CA LEU A 82 3.70 18.85 -14.55
C LEU A 82 3.43 19.06 -16.05
N ARG A 83 2.88 20.21 -16.43
CA ARG A 83 2.66 20.57 -17.86
C ARG A 83 3.95 20.58 -18.65
N THR A 84 4.99 21.19 -18.12
CA THR A 84 6.29 21.29 -18.80
C THR A 84 6.92 19.92 -18.98
N LYS A 85 6.96 19.08 -17.93
CA LYS A 85 7.50 17.72 -18.00
C LYS A 85 6.75 16.85 -19.00
N ILE A 86 5.42 16.82 -18.95
CA ILE A 86 4.60 16.02 -19.87
C ILE A 86 4.79 16.51 -21.30
N ARG A 87 4.72 17.83 -21.56
CA ARG A 87 4.87 18.37 -22.90
C ARG A 87 6.24 18.08 -23.48
N SER A 88 7.32 18.33 -22.75
CA SER A 88 8.66 18.07 -23.23
C SER A 88 8.87 16.59 -23.57
N PHE A 89 8.40 15.69 -22.72
CA PHE A 89 8.48 14.25 -22.96
C PHE A 89 7.61 13.80 -24.13
N ALA A 90 6.32 14.17 -24.17
CA ALA A 90 5.37 13.71 -25.18
C ALA A 90 5.62 14.32 -26.58
N SER A 91 6.19 15.54 -26.65
CA SER A 91 6.51 16.21 -27.93
C SER A 91 7.87 15.80 -28.51
N ALA A 92 8.79 15.26 -27.70
CA ALA A 92 10.07 14.77 -28.21
C ALA A 92 9.83 13.56 -29.10
N VAL A 93 10.58 13.46 -30.20
CA VAL A 93 10.53 12.28 -31.08
C VAL A 93 11.32 11.15 -30.43
N SER A 94 10.77 9.95 -30.38
CA SER A 94 11.54 8.76 -30.00
C SER A 94 12.44 8.41 -31.20
N PHE A 95 13.75 8.34 -30.98
CA PHE A 95 14.71 8.01 -32.04
C PHE A 95 14.54 6.57 -32.54
N GLU A 96 14.01 5.68 -31.72
CA GLU A 96 13.82 4.27 -32.02
C GLU A 96 12.37 3.92 -32.37
N GLY A 97 11.47 4.91 -32.46
CA GLY A 97 10.04 4.68 -32.71
C GLY A 97 9.29 4.00 -31.57
N LYS A 98 9.87 4.00 -30.35
CA LYS A 98 9.25 3.39 -29.17
C LYS A 98 7.98 4.14 -28.74
N THR A 99 7.04 3.42 -28.21
CA THR A 99 5.84 4.01 -27.59
C THR A 99 6.24 4.79 -26.33
N LYS A 100 5.72 6.00 -26.19
CA LYS A 100 5.95 6.82 -25.00
C LYS A 100 4.83 6.63 -23.99
N VAL A 101 5.20 6.54 -22.72
CA VAL A 101 4.23 6.34 -21.62
C VAL A 101 4.52 7.32 -20.48
N VAL A 102 3.51 8.03 -20.04
CA VAL A 102 3.56 8.84 -18.82
C VAL A 102 2.80 8.08 -17.72
N ILE A 103 3.52 7.65 -16.69
CA ILE A 103 2.96 7.03 -15.50
C ILE A 103 2.74 8.14 -14.46
N LEU A 104 1.48 8.38 -14.10
CA LEU A 104 1.07 9.31 -13.05
C LEU A 104 0.73 8.49 -11.80
N ASP A 105 1.73 8.33 -10.94
CA ASP A 105 1.59 7.58 -9.70
C ASP A 105 0.90 8.42 -8.64
N GLU A 106 0.06 7.81 -7.81
CA GLU A 106 -0.74 8.50 -6.79
C GLU A 106 -1.60 9.64 -7.36
N ALA A 107 -2.26 9.42 -8.50
CA ALA A 107 -3.04 10.44 -9.20
C ALA A 107 -4.24 10.99 -8.40
N ASP A 108 -4.68 10.30 -7.37
CA ASP A 108 -5.71 10.74 -6.41
C ASP A 108 -5.26 11.89 -5.50
N TYR A 109 -3.96 12.23 -5.47
CA TYR A 109 -3.42 13.43 -4.82
C TYR A 109 -3.35 14.65 -5.75
N LEU A 110 -3.55 14.46 -7.06
CA LEU A 110 -3.57 15.55 -8.03
C LEU A 110 -4.78 16.47 -7.81
N ASN A 111 -4.57 17.78 -7.91
CA ASN A 111 -5.66 18.75 -7.74
C ASN A 111 -6.77 18.54 -8.76
N ARG A 112 -8.01 18.35 -8.26
CA ARG A 112 -9.20 18.02 -9.06
C ARG A 112 -9.70 19.18 -9.93
N GLU A 113 -9.43 20.41 -9.52
CA GLU A 113 -9.96 21.61 -10.19
C GLU A 113 -9.00 22.15 -11.25
N SER A 114 -7.70 21.90 -11.12
CA SER A 114 -6.69 22.46 -12.01
C SER A 114 -5.90 21.42 -12.79
N VAL A 115 -5.33 20.42 -12.09
CA VAL A 115 -4.40 19.45 -12.69
C VAL A 115 -5.13 18.35 -13.45
N GLN A 116 -6.11 17.71 -12.86
CA GLN A 116 -6.84 16.63 -13.52
C GLN A 116 -7.57 17.05 -14.80
N PRO A 117 -8.23 18.24 -14.89
CA PRO A 117 -8.77 18.74 -16.16
C PRO A 117 -7.69 18.99 -17.24
N ALA A 118 -6.49 19.44 -16.84
CA ALA A 118 -5.40 19.62 -17.79
C ALA A 118 -4.90 18.27 -18.36
N LEU A 119 -4.85 17.22 -17.54
CA LEU A 119 -4.49 15.86 -17.98
C LEU A 119 -5.48 15.30 -19.01
N ARG A 120 -6.77 15.61 -18.86
CA ARG A 120 -7.77 15.29 -19.90
C ARG A 120 -7.36 15.86 -21.26
N ALA A 121 -6.98 17.14 -21.30
CA ALA A 121 -6.54 17.78 -22.54
C ALA A 121 -5.26 17.14 -23.09
N PHE A 122 -4.32 16.73 -22.22
CA PHE A 122 -3.09 16.06 -22.66
C PHE A 122 -3.33 14.69 -23.26
N ILE A 123 -4.24 13.88 -22.69
CA ILE A 123 -4.63 12.59 -23.30
C ILE A 123 -5.12 12.78 -24.72
N GLU A 124 -5.94 13.80 -24.98
CA GLU A 124 -6.45 14.09 -26.32
C GLU A 124 -5.34 14.64 -27.25
N THR A 125 -4.56 15.59 -26.77
CA THR A 125 -3.53 16.26 -27.58
C THR A 125 -2.40 15.31 -27.99
N PHE A 126 -1.98 14.42 -27.12
CA PHE A 126 -0.84 13.52 -27.36
C PHE A 126 -1.25 12.08 -27.67
N SER A 127 -2.53 11.85 -28.02
CA SER A 127 -3.09 10.52 -28.29
C SER A 127 -2.35 9.72 -29.36
N SER A 128 -1.70 10.37 -30.34
CA SER A 128 -0.91 9.73 -31.39
C SER A 128 0.46 9.24 -30.91
N ASN A 129 1.07 9.93 -29.93
CA ASN A 129 2.48 9.76 -29.59
C ASN A 129 2.71 9.22 -28.17
N CYS A 130 1.74 9.35 -27.27
CA CYS A 130 1.92 9.06 -25.87
C CYS A 130 0.70 8.38 -25.26
N ARG A 131 0.94 7.48 -24.31
CA ARG A 131 -0.08 6.85 -23.48
C ARG A 131 0.07 7.28 -22.03
N PHE A 132 -1.03 7.22 -21.30
CA PHE A 132 -1.08 7.65 -19.92
C PHE A 132 -1.53 6.48 -19.03
N ILE A 133 -0.78 6.21 -17.98
CA ILE A 133 -1.14 5.22 -16.96
C ILE A 133 -1.26 5.97 -15.65
N PHE A 134 -2.45 5.95 -15.06
CA PHE A 134 -2.73 6.54 -13.76
C PHE A 134 -2.77 5.42 -12.72
N THR A 135 -2.20 5.64 -11.55
CA THR A 135 -2.44 4.79 -10.39
C THR A 135 -3.17 5.59 -9.32
N CYS A 136 -4.07 4.98 -8.58
CA CYS A 136 -4.74 5.62 -7.46
C CYS A 136 -5.14 4.60 -6.39
N ASN A 137 -5.26 5.05 -5.15
CA ASN A 137 -5.84 4.26 -4.07
C ASN A 137 -7.34 4.52 -3.95
N TYR A 138 -7.78 5.74 -4.26
CA TYR A 138 -9.17 6.18 -4.14
C TYR A 138 -9.72 6.66 -5.48
N ILE A 139 -10.40 5.77 -6.20
CA ILE A 139 -10.96 6.05 -7.53
C ILE A 139 -11.95 7.23 -7.54
N ASN A 140 -12.67 7.46 -6.44
CA ASN A 140 -13.60 8.57 -6.28
C ASN A 140 -12.93 9.95 -6.22
N ARG A 141 -11.61 10.01 -6.03
CA ARG A 141 -10.82 11.23 -6.11
C ARG A 141 -10.39 11.58 -7.54
N ILE A 142 -10.58 10.70 -8.50
CA ILE A 142 -10.34 10.95 -9.92
C ILE A 142 -11.61 11.46 -10.57
N ILE A 143 -11.50 12.50 -11.41
CA ILE A 143 -12.65 13.09 -12.09
C ILE A 143 -13.22 12.15 -13.16
N THR A 144 -14.54 12.12 -13.31
CA THR A 144 -15.25 11.29 -14.30
C THR A 144 -14.72 11.41 -15.74
N PRO A 145 -14.33 12.61 -16.24
CA PRO A 145 -13.76 12.74 -17.59
C PRO A 145 -12.46 11.97 -17.82
N LEU A 146 -11.68 11.65 -16.79
CA LEU A 146 -10.51 10.78 -16.90
C LEU A 146 -10.91 9.30 -16.96
N HIS A 147 -11.93 8.90 -16.19
CA HIS A 147 -12.46 7.52 -16.25
C HIS A 147 -12.92 7.15 -17.67
N SER A 148 -13.60 8.05 -18.37
CA SER A 148 -14.11 7.79 -19.73
C SER A 148 -13.01 7.71 -20.80
N ARG A 149 -11.79 8.15 -20.50
CA ARG A 149 -10.63 8.18 -21.42
C ARG A 149 -9.60 7.14 -21.12
N THR A 150 -9.83 6.36 -20.09
CA THR A 150 -8.91 5.31 -19.62
C THR A 150 -9.64 3.98 -19.47
N THR A 151 -8.92 2.89 -19.65
CA THR A 151 -9.41 1.57 -19.25
C THR A 151 -9.15 1.41 -17.75
N VAL A 152 -10.22 1.31 -16.98
CA VAL A 152 -10.13 1.15 -15.53
C VAL A 152 -9.84 -0.32 -15.20
N VAL A 153 -8.79 -0.57 -14.43
CA VAL A 153 -8.41 -1.89 -13.93
C VAL A 153 -8.39 -1.84 -12.41
N ASP A 154 -9.24 -2.67 -11.78
CA ASP A 154 -9.34 -2.74 -10.33
C ASP A 154 -8.46 -3.87 -9.78
N PHE A 155 -7.57 -3.52 -8.86
CA PHE A 155 -6.69 -4.45 -8.14
C PHE A 155 -7.35 -5.03 -6.88
N LYS A 156 -8.67 -4.93 -6.79
CA LYS A 156 -9.40 -5.52 -5.67
C LYS A 156 -9.27 -7.04 -5.71
N ILE A 157 -8.73 -7.58 -4.62
CA ILE A 157 -8.61 -9.03 -4.46
C ILE A 157 -9.94 -9.56 -3.91
N VAL A 158 -10.63 -10.36 -4.73
CA VAL A 158 -11.86 -11.04 -4.30
C VAL A 158 -11.53 -12.18 -3.31
N PRO A 159 -12.43 -12.53 -2.39
CA PRO A 159 -12.17 -13.56 -1.38
C PRO A 159 -11.74 -14.92 -1.95
N SER A 160 -12.25 -15.31 -3.13
CA SER A 160 -11.88 -16.56 -3.81
C SER A 160 -10.41 -16.62 -4.21
N ASP A 161 -9.80 -15.52 -4.57
CA ASP A 161 -8.43 -15.45 -5.10
C ASP A 161 -7.38 -15.30 -3.99
N ARG A 162 -7.82 -14.88 -2.79
CA ARG A 162 -6.93 -14.64 -1.65
C ARG A 162 -6.01 -15.82 -1.33
N PRO A 163 -6.49 -17.07 -1.22
CA PRO A 163 -5.61 -18.21 -0.89
C PRO A 163 -4.53 -18.45 -1.95
N GLN A 164 -4.91 -18.37 -3.24
CA GLN A 164 -3.97 -18.59 -4.34
C GLN A 164 -2.90 -17.49 -4.41
N LEU A 165 -3.30 -16.23 -4.28
CA LEU A 165 -2.37 -15.10 -4.29
C LEU A 165 -1.46 -15.11 -3.07
N ALA A 166 -1.99 -15.46 -1.90
CA ALA A 166 -1.20 -15.61 -0.68
C ALA A 166 -0.16 -16.73 -0.83
N ALA A 167 -0.53 -17.89 -1.40
CA ALA A 167 0.41 -18.99 -1.65
C ALA A 167 1.53 -18.58 -2.62
N LYS A 168 1.19 -17.91 -3.75
CA LYS A 168 2.18 -17.38 -4.69
C LYS A 168 3.14 -16.38 -4.02
N PHE A 169 2.60 -15.53 -3.14
CA PHE A 169 3.43 -14.55 -2.44
C PHE A 169 4.29 -15.17 -1.35
N LEU A 170 3.80 -16.19 -0.66
CA LEU A 170 4.61 -16.96 0.30
C LEU A 170 5.84 -17.60 -0.37
N GLN A 171 5.66 -18.16 -1.57
CA GLN A 171 6.78 -18.67 -2.37
C GLN A 171 7.78 -17.56 -2.74
N ARG A 172 7.29 -16.36 -3.06
CA ARG A 172 8.14 -15.20 -3.35
C ARG A 172 8.91 -14.76 -2.11
N MET A 173 8.29 -14.79 -0.92
CA MET A 173 8.97 -14.48 0.35
C MET A 173 10.12 -15.47 0.60
N GLY A 174 9.89 -16.78 0.46
CA GLY A 174 10.93 -17.81 0.56
C GLY A 174 12.07 -17.56 -0.43
N TYR A 175 11.75 -17.32 -1.70
CA TYR A 175 12.76 -16.99 -2.72
C TYR A 175 13.63 -15.79 -2.34
N ILE A 176 13.04 -14.74 -1.78
CA ILE A 176 13.78 -13.55 -1.33
C ILE A 176 14.74 -13.93 -0.19
N LEU A 177 14.27 -14.66 0.81
CA LEU A 177 15.06 -15.04 1.98
C LEU A 177 16.18 -16.01 1.62
N ASP A 178 15.93 -16.95 0.72
CA ASP A 178 16.95 -17.87 0.20
C ASP A 178 18.08 -17.10 -0.50
N ASN A 179 17.74 -16.10 -1.33
CA ASN A 179 18.74 -15.26 -2.00
C ASN A 179 19.53 -14.35 -1.04
N GLU A 180 18.92 -13.96 0.09
CA GLU A 180 19.60 -13.16 1.13
C GLU A 180 20.32 -14.03 2.18
N GLY A 181 20.21 -15.36 2.08
CA GLY A 181 20.86 -16.29 3.03
C GLY A 181 20.28 -16.23 4.43
N VAL A 182 18.98 -15.92 4.57
CA VAL A 182 18.29 -15.81 5.86
C VAL A 182 17.53 -17.10 6.15
N GLU A 183 17.78 -17.72 7.29
CA GLU A 183 16.99 -18.88 7.75
C GLU A 183 15.58 -18.46 8.16
N TYR A 184 14.59 -19.27 7.84
CA TYR A 184 13.20 -18.96 8.18
C TYR A 184 12.34 -20.17 8.48
N SER A 185 11.26 -19.96 9.23
CA SER A 185 10.16 -20.92 9.43
C SER A 185 8.99 -20.57 8.51
N GLU A 186 8.53 -21.52 7.67
CA GLU A 186 7.38 -21.31 6.78
C GLU A 186 6.12 -20.88 7.54
N LYS A 187 5.92 -21.43 8.74
CA LYS A 187 4.78 -21.06 9.60
C LYS A 187 4.81 -19.57 9.95
N VAL A 188 5.98 -19.07 10.32
CA VAL A 188 6.20 -17.66 10.68
C VAL A 188 6.00 -16.75 9.48
N LEU A 189 6.46 -17.17 8.29
CA LEU A 189 6.20 -16.43 7.06
C LEU A 189 4.71 -16.36 6.72
N ALA A 190 3.99 -17.48 6.89
CA ALA A 190 2.55 -17.50 6.66
C ALA A 190 1.80 -16.56 7.61
N GLU A 191 2.15 -16.54 8.90
CA GLU A 191 1.58 -15.64 9.89
C GLU A 191 1.86 -14.17 9.55
N LEU A 192 3.11 -13.83 9.18
CA LEU A 192 3.50 -12.50 8.74
C LEU A 192 2.71 -12.05 7.51
N LEU A 193 2.58 -12.94 6.53
CA LEU A 193 1.79 -12.69 5.33
C LEU A 193 0.33 -12.43 5.68
N MET A 194 -0.31 -13.28 6.46
CA MET A 194 -1.72 -13.15 6.82
C MET A 194 -2.03 -11.84 7.54
N LYS A 195 -1.06 -11.33 8.30
CA LYS A 195 -1.18 -10.08 9.04
C LYS A 195 -1.28 -8.85 8.13
N TYR A 196 -0.50 -8.81 7.05
CA TYR A 196 -0.38 -7.61 6.22
C TYR A 196 -0.99 -7.77 4.82
N PHE A 197 -1.37 -8.98 4.43
CA PHE A 197 -1.99 -9.23 3.13
C PHE A 197 -3.29 -8.40 2.95
N PRO A 198 -3.47 -7.68 1.85
CA PRO A 198 -2.75 -7.78 0.57
C PRO A 198 -1.66 -6.71 0.33
N ASP A 199 -1.12 -6.08 1.35
CA ASP A 199 -0.05 -5.09 1.20
C ASP A 199 1.31 -5.78 1.07
N TYR A 200 1.67 -6.17 -0.16
CA TYR A 200 2.94 -6.83 -0.47
C TYR A 200 4.16 -5.99 -0.11
N ARG A 201 4.07 -4.66 -0.28
CA ARG A 201 5.17 -3.74 0.05
C ARG A 201 5.49 -3.82 1.54
N ARG A 202 4.46 -3.77 2.38
CA ARG A 202 4.62 -3.85 3.83
C ARG A 202 5.19 -5.20 4.26
N VAL A 203 4.72 -6.31 3.66
CA VAL A 203 5.27 -7.64 3.95
C VAL A 203 6.78 -7.69 3.65
N ILE A 204 7.23 -7.21 2.49
CA ILE A 204 8.66 -7.23 2.13
C ILE A 204 9.49 -6.33 3.06
N ASN A 205 8.99 -5.16 3.43
CA ASN A 205 9.68 -4.28 4.39
C ASN A 205 9.84 -4.94 5.76
N GLU A 206 8.78 -5.62 6.24
CA GLU A 206 8.84 -6.36 7.51
C GLU A 206 9.80 -7.56 7.41
N LEU A 207 9.81 -8.28 6.28
CA LEU A 207 10.80 -9.33 6.04
C LEU A 207 12.23 -8.80 6.13
N GLN A 208 12.52 -7.69 5.47
CA GLN A 208 13.83 -7.05 5.50
C GLN A 208 14.20 -6.62 6.93
N ARG A 209 13.23 -6.06 7.66
CA ARG A 209 13.45 -5.67 9.06
C ARG A 209 13.79 -6.86 9.96
N TYR A 210 13.07 -7.97 9.81
CA TYR A 210 13.30 -9.16 10.62
C TYR A 210 14.58 -9.93 10.22
N SER A 211 14.99 -9.83 8.96
CA SER A 211 16.20 -10.50 8.46
C SER A 211 17.51 -10.00 9.09
N VAL A 212 17.51 -8.80 9.68
CA VAL A 212 18.69 -8.23 10.38
C VAL A 212 19.20 -9.15 11.49
N ALA A 213 18.33 -9.96 12.09
CA ALA A 213 18.69 -10.95 13.10
C ALA A 213 19.32 -12.24 12.49
N GLY A 214 19.39 -12.37 11.16
CA GLY A 214 19.91 -13.54 10.44
C GLY A 214 18.96 -14.74 10.40
N LYS A 215 17.87 -14.71 11.17
CA LYS A 215 16.88 -15.79 11.24
C LYS A 215 15.49 -15.24 11.55
N ILE A 216 14.49 -15.78 10.86
CA ILE A 216 13.07 -15.44 11.10
C ILE A 216 12.37 -16.67 11.70
N ASP A 217 12.24 -16.70 13.01
CA ASP A 217 11.61 -17.79 13.77
C ASP A 217 10.42 -17.29 14.63
N GLU A 218 9.80 -18.24 15.35
CA GLU A 218 8.65 -17.94 16.21
C GLU A 218 8.97 -16.90 17.32
N GLY A 219 10.23 -16.82 17.76
CA GLY A 219 10.68 -15.84 18.74
C GLY A 219 10.59 -14.39 18.23
N VAL A 220 10.70 -14.18 16.93
CA VAL A 220 10.64 -12.84 16.32
C VAL A 220 9.19 -12.34 16.26
N LEU A 221 8.19 -13.20 16.02
CA LEU A 221 6.79 -12.81 15.96
C LEU A 221 6.11 -12.78 17.34
N SER A 222 6.42 -13.73 18.20
CA SER A 222 5.80 -13.85 19.53
C SER A 222 6.15 -12.68 20.45
N ASN A 223 7.38 -12.14 20.29
CA ASN A 223 7.83 -11.02 21.12
C ASN A 223 7.08 -9.70 20.90
N PHE A 224 6.40 -9.51 19.76
CA PHE A 224 5.82 -8.19 19.46
C PHE A 224 4.30 -8.08 19.56
N GLN A 225 3.53 -9.15 19.46
CA GLN A 225 2.07 -9.05 19.37
C GLN A 225 1.30 -9.59 20.58
N GLU A 226 1.58 -10.80 21.01
CA GLU A 226 0.83 -11.38 22.15
C GLU A 226 1.23 -10.74 23.47
N ILE A 227 2.52 -10.42 23.65
CA ILE A 227 3.00 -9.75 24.85
C ILE A 227 2.40 -8.33 24.93
N ASN A 228 2.38 -7.60 23.82
CA ASN A 228 1.80 -6.26 23.75
C ASN A 228 0.28 -6.27 23.97
N ALA A 229 -0.45 -7.22 23.38
CA ALA A 229 -1.90 -7.33 23.56
C ALA A 229 -2.26 -7.68 25.01
N LYS A 230 -1.62 -8.70 25.58
CA LYS A 230 -1.84 -9.10 27.00
C LYS A 230 -1.48 -7.98 27.97
N GLN A 231 -0.37 -7.28 27.75
CA GLN A 231 0.03 -6.14 28.57
C GLN A 231 -1.00 -5.01 28.55
N LEU A 232 -1.57 -4.71 27.38
CA LEU A 232 -2.62 -3.71 27.27
C LEU A 232 -3.90 -4.14 28.01
N ILE A 233 -4.37 -5.37 27.79
CA ILE A 233 -5.57 -5.92 28.44
C ILE A 233 -5.41 -5.89 29.95
N GLU A 234 -4.29 -6.37 30.47
CA GLU A 234 -3.97 -6.36 31.90
C GLU A 234 -3.95 -4.94 32.46
N ALA A 235 -3.25 -4.01 31.78
CA ALA A 235 -3.16 -2.62 32.21
C ALA A 235 -4.54 -1.93 32.25
N LEU A 236 -5.42 -2.21 31.28
CA LEU A 236 -6.78 -1.64 31.24
C LEU A 236 -7.69 -2.27 32.29
N ARG A 237 -7.61 -3.61 32.47
CA ARG A 237 -8.41 -4.36 33.47
C ARG A 237 -8.04 -3.96 34.91
N ASP A 238 -6.73 -3.86 35.19
CA ASP A 238 -6.22 -3.49 36.50
C ASP A 238 -6.27 -1.98 36.77
N LYS A 239 -6.70 -1.19 35.79
CA LYS A 239 -6.71 0.27 35.82
C LYS A 239 -5.32 0.86 36.12
N ASP A 240 -4.27 0.20 35.65
CA ASP A 240 -2.89 0.65 35.79
C ASP A 240 -2.52 1.66 34.69
N TRP A 241 -2.74 2.93 34.99
CA TRP A 241 -2.48 4.03 34.07
C TRP A 241 -1.01 4.13 33.68
N LYS A 242 -0.05 3.77 34.53
CA LYS A 242 1.39 3.82 34.22
C LYS A 242 1.76 2.81 33.16
N LYS A 243 1.30 1.56 33.32
CA LYS A 243 1.53 0.49 32.34
C LYS A 243 0.83 0.82 31.01
N MET A 244 -0.38 1.31 31.04
CA MET A 244 -1.11 1.73 29.83
C MET A 244 -0.37 2.82 29.09
N ARG A 245 0.08 3.89 29.78
CA ARG A 245 0.86 4.96 29.15
C ARG A 245 2.19 4.48 28.56
N GLN A 246 2.89 3.58 29.25
CA GLN A 246 4.12 2.98 28.72
C GLN A 246 3.85 2.17 27.46
N TRP A 247 2.74 1.45 27.43
CA TRP A 247 2.30 0.74 26.23
C TRP A 247 2.03 1.71 25.07
N VAL A 248 1.36 2.83 25.31
CA VAL A 248 1.12 3.88 24.31
C VAL A 248 2.43 4.42 23.75
N SER A 249 3.35 4.81 24.61
CA SER A 249 4.66 5.37 24.21
C SER A 249 5.47 4.39 23.33
N ASN A 250 5.35 3.08 23.58
CA ASN A 250 6.04 2.06 22.80
C ASN A 250 5.36 1.74 21.45
N ASN A 251 4.11 2.18 21.23
CA ASN A 251 3.31 1.81 20.06
C ASN A 251 2.84 3.02 19.22
N VAL A 252 3.09 4.24 19.67
CA VAL A 252 2.59 5.48 19.04
C VAL A 252 3.16 5.72 17.64
N ASP A 253 4.38 5.24 17.35
CA ASP A 253 5.02 5.34 16.04
C ASP A 253 4.39 4.40 15.00
N THR A 254 3.43 3.58 15.41
CA THR A 254 2.65 2.73 14.51
C THR A 254 1.58 3.59 13.82
N ASP A 255 1.20 3.24 12.59
CA ASP A 255 0.14 3.92 11.84
C ASP A 255 -1.08 4.26 12.73
N PRO A 256 -1.40 5.55 12.95
CA PRO A 256 -2.46 5.97 13.87
C PRO A 256 -3.85 5.39 13.52
N GLN A 257 -4.12 5.12 12.25
CA GLN A 257 -5.38 4.48 11.84
C GLN A 257 -5.37 2.99 12.13
N GLY A 258 -4.24 2.32 11.95
CA GLY A 258 -4.08 0.89 12.22
C GLY A 258 -4.14 0.57 13.72
N ILE A 259 -3.64 1.45 14.61
CA ILE A 259 -3.60 1.19 16.05
C ILE A 259 -5.02 1.13 16.67
N PHE A 260 -5.96 1.99 16.26
CA PHE A 260 -7.34 1.94 16.72
C PHE A 260 -8.03 0.65 16.30
N ARG A 261 -7.76 0.16 15.09
CA ARG A 261 -8.27 -1.13 14.62
C ARG A 261 -7.68 -2.29 15.42
N GLN A 262 -6.39 -2.27 15.72
CA GLN A 262 -5.76 -3.29 16.56
C GLN A 262 -6.34 -3.32 17.96
N ILE A 263 -6.53 -2.16 18.61
CA ILE A 263 -7.14 -2.05 19.92
C ILE A 263 -8.56 -2.65 19.91
N TYR A 264 -9.35 -2.33 18.89
CA TYR A 264 -10.69 -2.88 18.72
C TYR A 264 -10.66 -4.41 18.64
N ASP A 265 -9.82 -4.98 17.77
CA ASP A 265 -9.72 -6.43 17.57
C ASP A 265 -9.20 -7.17 18.81
N ILE A 266 -8.30 -6.54 19.59
CA ILE A 266 -7.76 -7.07 20.85
C ILE A 266 -8.82 -7.07 21.97
N LEU A 267 -9.62 -6.01 22.08
CA LEU A 267 -10.50 -5.80 23.21
C LEU A 267 -11.88 -6.47 23.05
N ILE A 268 -12.36 -6.71 21.83
CA ILE A 268 -13.66 -7.35 21.58
C ILE A 268 -13.88 -8.62 22.40
N PRO A 269 -12.96 -9.60 22.44
CA PRO A 269 -13.17 -10.85 23.17
C PRO A 269 -13.13 -10.68 24.70
N GLU A 270 -12.64 -9.55 25.19
CA GLU A 270 -12.34 -9.31 26.60
C GLU A 270 -13.35 -8.41 27.31
N ILE A 271 -14.38 -7.92 26.60
CA ILE A 271 -15.33 -6.94 27.15
C ILE A 271 -16.79 -7.34 27.00
N LYS A 272 -17.63 -6.88 27.95
CA LYS A 272 -19.10 -7.10 27.97
C LYS A 272 -19.85 -6.09 27.12
N SER A 273 -19.43 -4.81 27.09
CA SER A 273 -20.14 -3.72 26.43
C SER A 273 -19.50 -3.33 25.08
N ILE A 274 -19.59 -4.21 24.10
CA ILE A 274 -19.05 -3.98 22.73
C ILE A 274 -19.56 -2.68 22.11
N PRO A 275 -20.86 -2.30 22.16
CA PRO A 275 -21.33 -1.06 21.55
C PRO A 275 -20.65 0.20 22.10
N GLN A 276 -20.36 0.24 23.39
CA GLN A 276 -19.70 1.37 24.03
C GLN A 276 -18.24 1.50 23.57
N LEU A 277 -17.52 0.38 23.45
CA LEU A 277 -16.17 0.37 22.88
C LEU A 277 -16.15 0.90 21.45
N VAL A 278 -17.10 0.47 20.60
CA VAL A 278 -17.19 0.91 19.20
C VAL A 278 -17.36 2.42 19.11
N LEU A 279 -18.27 2.99 19.91
CA LEU A 279 -18.51 4.43 19.91
C LEU A 279 -17.28 5.23 20.36
N LEU A 280 -16.60 4.78 21.42
CA LEU A 280 -15.37 5.42 21.90
C LEU A 280 -14.26 5.36 20.86
N ILE A 281 -13.97 4.21 20.29
CA ILE A 281 -12.93 4.04 19.29
C ILE A 281 -13.24 4.89 18.04
N ALA A 282 -14.48 4.91 17.56
CA ALA A 282 -14.87 5.68 16.39
C ALA A 282 -14.68 7.19 16.59
N ASP A 283 -15.01 7.71 17.79
CA ASP A 283 -14.84 9.13 18.14
C ASP A 283 -13.35 9.51 18.18
N TYR A 284 -12.51 8.70 18.81
CA TYR A 284 -11.06 8.98 18.87
C TYR A 284 -10.35 8.74 17.55
N GLN A 285 -10.80 7.80 16.74
CA GLN A 285 -10.29 7.62 15.37
C GLN A 285 -10.62 8.83 14.49
N TYR A 286 -11.82 9.41 14.63
CA TYR A 286 -12.17 10.65 13.95
C TYR A 286 -11.28 11.82 14.43
N LYS A 287 -11.09 11.96 15.75
CA LYS A 287 -10.20 12.99 16.33
C LYS A 287 -8.76 12.84 15.87
N ALA A 288 -8.27 11.62 15.66
CA ALA A 288 -6.90 11.36 15.20
C ALA A 288 -6.55 12.01 13.85
N ALA A 289 -7.55 12.32 13.01
CA ALA A 289 -7.33 13.02 11.75
C ALA A 289 -6.99 14.51 11.93
N PHE A 290 -7.25 15.10 13.11
CA PHE A 290 -7.16 16.55 13.35
C PHE A 290 -6.23 16.94 14.49
N VAL A 291 -5.88 16.01 15.37
CA VAL A 291 -5.03 16.30 16.54
C VAL A 291 -3.56 16.45 16.16
N ALA A 292 -2.87 17.36 16.82
CA ALA A 292 -1.43 17.57 16.63
C ALA A 292 -0.59 16.48 17.34
N ASP A 293 -1.10 15.92 18.43
CA ASP A 293 -0.39 14.93 19.26
C ASP A 293 -1.19 13.62 19.33
N GLN A 294 -0.70 12.61 18.63
CA GLN A 294 -1.33 11.29 18.55
C GLN A 294 -1.16 10.48 19.85
N GLU A 295 -0.05 10.70 20.59
CA GLU A 295 0.18 10.01 21.87
C GLU A 295 -0.88 10.43 22.90
N ILE A 296 -1.16 11.73 22.98
CA ILE A 296 -2.19 12.26 23.89
C ILE A 296 -3.58 11.75 23.48
N ASN A 297 -3.88 11.76 22.19
CA ASN A 297 -5.18 11.27 21.69
C ASN A 297 -5.39 9.80 22.00
N LEU A 298 -4.40 8.96 21.78
CA LEU A 298 -4.45 7.53 22.06
C LEU A 298 -4.54 7.25 23.57
N THR A 299 -3.74 7.99 24.37
CA THR A 299 -3.79 7.91 25.85
C THR A 299 -5.17 8.29 26.38
N ALA A 300 -5.80 9.33 25.85
CA ALA A 300 -7.14 9.75 26.22
C ALA A 300 -8.17 8.68 25.88
N CYS A 301 -8.11 8.08 24.68
CA CYS A 301 -8.96 6.97 24.26
C CYS A 301 -8.90 5.80 25.24
N LEU A 302 -7.69 5.32 25.54
CA LEU A 302 -7.49 4.18 26.45
C LEU A 302 -7.89 4.50 27.89
N THR A 303 -7.69 5.74 28.33
CA THR A 303 -8.15 6.20 29.66
C THR A 303 -9.68 6.17 29.75
N GLU A 304 -10.37 6.60 28.69
CA GLU A 304 -11.83 6.59 28.65
C GLU A 304 -12.39 5.15 28.56
N ILE A 305 -11.72 4.26 27.81
CA ILE A 305 -12.03 2.82 27.81
C ILE A 305 -11.86 2.22 29.22
N MET A 306 -10.75 2.52 29.89
CA MET A 306 -10.46 2.05 31.25
C MET A 306 -11.52 2.52 32.28
N ALA A 307 -12.07 3.72 32.08
CA ALA A 307 -13.07 4.30 32.99
C ALA A 307 -14.48 3.74 32.74
N ASN A 308 -14.86 3.54 31.49
CA ASN A 308 -16.26 3.37 31.09
C ASN A 308 -16.61 1.98 30.54
N VAL A 309 -15.62 1.13 30.23
CA VAL A 309 -15.85 -0.18 29.62
C VAL A 309 -15.67 -1.29 30.67
N GLU A 310 -16.65 -2.20 30.75
CA GLU A 310 -16.59 -3.37 31.65
C GLU A 310 -15.89 -4.55 30.94
N PHE A 311 -14.85 -5.07 31.58
CA PHE A 311 -14.15 -6.27 31.17
C PHE A 311 -14.87 -7.54 31.64
N THR A 312 -14.71 -8.64 30.90
CA THR A 312 -15.25 -9.97 31.26
C THR A 312 -14.47 -10.58 32.38
#